data_8cac384c94cc2bb739b0178581a8cd6f
#
_entry.id   8cac384c94cc2bb739b0178581a8cd6f
#
_cell.length_a   1.000
_cell.length_b   1.000
_cell.length_c   1.000
_cell.angle_alpha   90.00
_cell.angle_beta   90.00
_cell.angle_gamma   90.00
#
_symmetry.space_group_name_H-M   'P 1'
#
loop_
_entity.id
_entity.type
_entity.pdbx_description
1 polymer ?
#
loop_
_entity_poly.entity_id
_entity_poly.type
_entity_poly.pdbx_seq_one_letter_code
_entity_poly.pdbx_strand_id
1 'polypeptide(L)'
;MYKYTDYFEVYGRIMQFNKNKTEPFHRWYPFVEGYSREFIQSIIKENGKKGLVCLEPFSGSGTTALELQNSGIECFSFEVNPLMYLVARVKLENRYTVERINEYLDHICSYRASIDAVDLKSEFKTLYQSDDKKKWNYNKEVAEAVQKLHCAIKNIDDEVYRELFTVALAAILLDVSNLYRNGKCLSYKKGWKERTLTETEVFAKFDQKVRNELIVDIQKSLCQSPINNKQKLFNMDSRIGIDEKIADNSIDLVITSPPYLNSRDYTDTYMLELKTLGFTQNNDEIRHLREQTLRSHVQIKWKDKACIDNRYLRSTLEELETASRKTKIWNNSIIDMIRLYFVDIQKIFKIIYKKLKKGGKIYFNVSNSAYFNVLINTLEICASIAEGEGYTVKEIRKARNLKTSPQQKDIIKSLLEGVIILEK
;
A
#
# COMPACT_ATOMS: atom_id res chain seq x y z
N MET A 1 31.64 0.51 -7.96
CA MET A 1 30.83 1.72 -7.63
C MET A 1 29.69 1.75 -8.62
N TYR A 2 28.44 1.86 -8.16
CA TYR A 2 27.28 1.88 -9.05
C TYR A 2 27.17 3.18 -9.83
N LYS A 3 26.63 3.12 -11.05
CA LYS A 3 26.32 4.30 -11.85
C LYS A 3 25.07 4.98 -11.29
N TYR A 4 25.22 6.20 -10.78
CA TYR A 4 24.09 7.05 -10.39
C TYR A 4 23.76 8.02 -11.53
N THR A 5 22.47 8.07 -11.90
CA THR A 5 21.94 9.00 -12.90
C THR A 5 20.95 9.95 -12.24
N ASP A 6 21.02 11.22 -12.56
CA ASP A 6 20.12 12.25 -12.00
C ASP A 6 18.77 12.22 -12.75
N TYR A 7 17.70 11.97 -11.99
CA TYR A 7 16.30 11.97 -12.45
C TYR A 7 15.44 12.88 -11.57
N PHE A 8 16.03 13.79 -10.78
CA PHE A 8 15.26 14.63 -9.85
C PHE A 8 14.15 15.42 -10.55
N GLU A 9 14.42 16.00 -11.72
CA GLU A 9 13.42 16.76 -12.48
C GLU A 9 12.32 15.85 -13.03
N VAL A 10 12.67 14.67 -13.52
CA VAL A 10 11.72 13.73 -14.13
C VAL A 10 10.90 13.00 -13.08
N TYR A 11 11.54 12.46 -12.03
CA TYR A 11 10.91 11.60 -11.04
C TYR A 11 10.41 12.36 -9.79
N GLY A 12 11.00 13.49 -9.44
CA GLY A 12 10.75 14.16 -8.16
C GLY A 12 9.28 14.40 -7.81
N ARG A 13 8.45 14.69 -8.82
CA ARG A 13 7.00 14.92 -8.64
C ARG A 13 6.15 13.68 -8.83
N ILE A 14 6.62 12.68 -9.59
CA ILE A 14 5.84 11.50 -9.96
C ILE A 14 6.06 10.30 -9.04
N MET A 15 7.05 10.38 -8.15
CA MET A 15 7.29 9.37 -7.10
C MET A 15 6.39 9.53 -5.87
N GLN A 16 5.26 10.22 -6.01
CA GLN A 16 4.29 10.45 -4.93
C GLN A 16 2.88 10.21 -5.45
N PHE A 17 2.03 9.62 -4.62
CA PHE A 17 0.63 9.35 -4.96
C PHE A 17 -0.22 10.63 -5.11
N ASN A 18 0.26 11.79 -4.67
CA ASN A 18 -0.53 13.02 -4.61
C ASN A 18 -1.21 13.39 -5.93
N LYS A 19 -0.58 13.15 -7.07
CA LYS A 19 -1.19 13.39 -8.39
C LYS A 19 -2.37 12.45 -8.67
N ASN A 20 -2.33 11.23 -8.17
CA ASN A 20 -3.39 10.26 -8.33
C ASN A 20 -4.70 10.65 -7.60
N LYS A 21 -4.66 11.60 -6.65
CA LYS A 21 -5.84 12.05 -5.90
C LYS A 21 -6.92 12.70 -6.76
N THR A 22 -6.56 13.19 -7.94
CA THR A 22 -7.48 13.79 -8.90
C THR A 22 -7.68 12.92 -10.15
N GLU A 23 -6.91 11.86 -10.29
CA GLU A 23 -6.95 10.99 -11.46
C GLU A 23 -8.09 9.96 -11.37
N PRO A 24 -8.82 9.73 -12.46
CA PRO A 24 -9.90 8.76 -12.52
C PRO A 24 -9.46 7.37 -12.05
N PHE A 25 -10.34 6.66 -11.36
CA PHE A 25 -10.13 5.38 -10.69
C PHE A 25 -9.10 5.43 -9.56
N HIS A 26 -7.96 6.11 -9.71
CA HIS A 26 -6.96 6.25 -8.64
C HIS A 26 -7.52 6.98 -7.42
N ARG A 27 -8.35 8.00 -7.63
CA ARG A 27 -8.98 8.82 -6.59
C ARG A 27 -10.07 8.09 -5.80
N TRP A 28 -10.51 6.91 -6.22
CA TRP A 28 -11.57 6.15 -5.55
C TRP A 28 -11.23 5.82 -4.09
N TYR A 29 -9.94 5.64 -3.80
CA TYR A 29 -9.47 5.44 -2.45
C TYR A 29 -8.20 6.27 -2.17
N PRO A 30 -8.14 7.03 -1.04
CA PRO A 30 -6.99 7.87 -0.70
C PRO A 30 -5.80 7.05 -0.22
N PHE A 31 -4.91 6.69 -1.12
CA PHE A 31 -3.68 5.98 -0.83
C PHE A 31 -2.54 6.98 -0.57
N VAL A 32 -1.59 6.65 0.32
CA VAL A 32 -0.51 7.58 0.72
C VAL A 32 0.90 7.06 0.45
N GLU A 33 1.03 5.82 0.08
CA GLU A 33 2.31 5.09 0.05
C GLU A 33 2.60 4.51 -1.34
N GLY A 34 2.51 5.34 -2.35
CA GLY A 34 2.76 4.91 -3.72
C GLY A 34 3.27 6.04 -4.60
N TYR A 35 3.62 5.68 -5.80
CA TYR A 35 3.95 6.59 -6.88
C TYR A 35 2.71 6.95 -7.71
N SER A 36 2.85 7.98 -8.57
CA SER A 36 1.77 8.36 -9.47
C SER A 36 1.74 7.49 -10.73
N ARG A 37 0.61 7.56 -11.45
CA ARG A 37 0.42 6.89 -12.73
C ARG A 37 1.49 7.26 -13.75
N GLU A 38 1.96 8.51 -13.74
CA GLU A 38 2.96 8.99 -14.68
C GLU A 38 4.31 8.25 -14.54
N PHE A 39 4.65 7.75 -13.35
CA PHE A 39 5.83 6.92 -13.17
C PHE A 39 5.71 5.63 -14.00
N ILE A 40 4.58 4.94 -13.92
CA ILE A 40 4.33 3.73 -14.69
C ILE A 40 4.33 4.03 -16.20
N GLN A 41 3.65 5.12 -16.60
CA GLN A 41 3.61 5.54 -18.00
C GLN A 41 5.01 5.86 -18.55
N SER A 42 5.89 6.46 -17.74
CA SER A 42 7.28 6.72 -18.13
C SER A 42 8.05 5.43 -18.41
N ILE A 43 7.86 4.40 -17.59
CA ILE A 43 8.50 3.08 -17.76
C ILE A 43 7.94 2.36 -18.98
N ILE A 44 6.61 2.40 -19.19
CA ILE A 44 5.97 1.84 -20.38
C ILE A 44 6.51 2.51 -21.65
N LYS A 45 6.68 3.83 -21.63
CA LYS A 45 7.25 4.59 -22.76
C LYS A 45 8.68 4.17 -23.06
N GLU A 46 9.48 3.90 -22.02
CA GLU A 46 10.88 3.49 -22.16
C GLU A 46 11.03 2.06 -22.72
N ASN A 47 10.15 1.13 -22.33
CA ASN A 47 10.28 -0.30 -22.69
C ASN A 47 9.35 -0.74 -23.83
N GLY A 48 8.42 0.11 -24.29
CA GLY A 48 7.38 -0.24 -25.25
C GLY A 48 6.19 -0.97 -24.59
N LYS A 49 5.22 -1.36 -25.41
CA LYS A 49 3.97 -2.01 -24.92
C LYS A 49 3.77 -3.43 -25.44
N LYS A 50 4.31 -3.75 -26.61
CA LYS A 50 3.93 -4.95 -27.34
C LYS A 50 4.43 -6.23 -26.68
N GLY A 51 3.48 -7.08 -26.27
CA GLY A 51 3.77 -8.44 -25.80
C GLY A 51 4.44 -8.51 -24.41
N LEU A 52 4.47 -7.42 -23.65
CA LEU A 52 5.03 -7.43 -22.30
C LEU A 52 4.11 -8.17 -21.32
N VAL A 53 4.71 -8.98 -20.47
CA VAL A 53 4.08 -9.53 -19.27
C VAL A 53 4.81 -8.96 -18.06
N CYS A 54 4.06 -8.28 -17.18
CA CYS A 54 4.62 -7.56 -16.04
C CYS A 54 4.34 -8.27 -14.72
N LEU A 55 5.13 -7.93 -13.70
CA LEU A 55 4.96 -8.36 -12.32
C LEU A 55 5.07 -7.15 -11.37
N GLU A 56 4.13 -7.05 -10.42
CA GLU A 56 4.14 -6.12 -9.29
C GLU A 56 4.01 -6.91 -7.98
N PRO A 57 5.11 -7.17 -7.28
CA PRO A 57 5.11 -7.92 -6.02
C PRO A 57 4.40 -7.23 -4.84
N PHE A 58 4.22 -5.91 -4.87
CA PHE A 58 3.69 -5.09 -3.77
C PHE A 58 2.69 -4.08 -4.30
N SER A 59 1.53 -4.59 -4.73
CA SER A 59 0.55 -3.84 -5.53
C SER A 59 -0.05 -2.61 -4.83
N GLY A 60 -0.15 -2.63 -3.51
CA GLY A 60 -0.84 -1.58 -2.77
C GLY A 60 -2.24 -1.34 -3.32
N SER A 61 -2.56 -0.10 -3.64
CA SER A 61 -3.86 0.27 -4.21
C SER A 61 -4.03 -0.01 -5.72
N GLY A 62 -3.12 -0.78 -6.34
CA GLY A 62 -3.24 -1.24 -7.72
C GLY A 62 -2.83 -0.23 -8.81
N THR A 63 -2.00 0.76 -8.50
CA THR A 63 -1.60 1.79 -9.48
C THR A 63 -0.91 1.17 -10.70
N THR A 64 0.09 0.31 -10.49
CA THR A 64 0.82 -0.38 -11.56
C THR A 64 -0.11 -1.23 -12.42
N ALA A 65 -0.88 -2.12 -11.77
CA ALA A 65 -1.78 -3.03 -12.47
C ALA A 65 -2.83 -2.30 -13.32
N LEU A 66 -3.37 -1.18 -12.82
CA LEU A 66 -4.37 -0.37 -13.52
C LEU A 66 -3.76 0.34 -14.75
N GLU A 67 -2.59 0.98 -14.61
CA GLU A 67 -1.95 1.66 -15.74
C GLU A 67 -1.47 0.69 -16.82
N LEU A 68 -1.01 -0.51 -16.42
CA LEU A 68 -0.66 -1.57 -17.35
C LEU A 68 -1.91 -2.11 -18.05
N GLN A 69 -3.02 -2.34 -17.34
CA GLN A 69 -4.31 -2.73 -17.92
C GLN A 69 -4.79 -1.71 -18.95
N ASN A 70 -4.78 -0.42 -18.61
CA ASN A 70 -5.16 0.67 -19.51
C ASN A 70 -4.25 0.77 -20.75
N SER A 71 -3.03 0.25 -20.64
CA SER A 71 -2.06 0.20 -21.75
C SER A 71 -2.12 -1.10 -22.55
N GLY A 72 -3.01 -2.03 -22.21
CA GLY A 72 -3.13 -3.34 -22.86
C GLY A 72 -1.98 -4.31 -22.50
N ILE A 73 -1.41 -4.16 -21.29
CA ILE A 73 -0.27 -4.96 -20.80
C ILE A 73 -0.74 -5.85 -19.64
N GLU A 74 -0.40 -7.12 -19.71
CA GLU A 74 -0.69 -8.10 -18.67
C GLU A 74 0.19 -7.88 -17.44
N CYS A 75 -0.41 -7.96 -16.23
CA CYS A 75 0.30 -7.77 -14.97
C CYS A 75 -0.14 -8.77 -13.91
N PHE A 76 0.78 -9.57 -13.42
CA PHE A 76 0.61 -10.33 -12.19
C PHE A 76 0.89 -9.41 -10.99
N SER A 77 0.00 -9.39 -10.00
CA SER A 77 0.11 -8.49 -8.86
C SER A 77 -0.21 -9.20 -7.55
N PHE A 78 0.52 -8.85 -6.49
CA PHE A 78 0.37 -9.43 -5.16
C PHE A 78 0.16 -8.33 -4.11
N GLU A 79 -0.77 -8.57 -3.18
CA GLU A 79 -1.05 -7.67 -2.06
C GLU A 79 -1.52 -8.47 -0.84
N VAL A 80 -0.86 -8.31 0.30
CA VAL A 80 -1.22 -9.02 1.54
C VAL A 80 -2.34 -8.32 2.31
N ASN A 81 -2.42 -6.99 2.23
CA ASN A 81 -3.45 -6.24 2.93
C ASN A 81 -4.81 -6.44 2.24
N PRO A 82 -5.81 -7.06 2.90
CA PRO A 82 -7.08 -7.40 2.27
C PRO A 82 -7.87 -6.17 1.80
N LEU A 83 -7.74 -5.03 2.47
CA LEU A 83 -8.36 -3.78 2.03
C LEU A 83 -7.69 -3.25 0.76
N MET A 84 -6.36 -3.25 0.70
CA MET A 84 -5.64 -2.77 -0.49
C MET A 84 -5.86 -3.70 -1.68
N TYR A 85 -5.88 -5.02 -1.43
CA TYR A 85 -6.29 -5.99 -2.43
C TYR A 85 -7.70 -5.70 -2.98
N LEU A 86 -8.68 -5.44 -2.11
CA LEU A 86 -10.04 -5.06 -2.52
C LEU A 86 -10.05 -3.77 -3.34
N VAL A 87 -9.33 -2.74 -2.89
CA VAL A 87 -9.20 -1.46 -3.61
C VAL A 87 -8.62 -1.67 -5.01
N ALA A 88 -7.54 -2.46 -5.14
CA ALA A 88 -6.95 -2.77 -6.44
C ALA A 88 -7.92 -3.57 -7.32
N ARG A 89 -8.58 -4.58 -6.77
CA ARG A 89 -9.56 -5.44 -7.45
C ARG A 89 -10.72 -4.64 -8.02
N VAL A 90 -11.25 -3.70 -7.25
CA VAL A 90 -12.35 -2.81 -7.65
C VAL A 90 -11.94 -1.87 -8.79
N LYS A 91 -10.73 -1.33 -8.74
CA LYS A 91 -10.20 -0.45 -9.80
C LYS A 91 -9.93 -1.19 -11.12
N LEU A 92 -9.60 -2.47 -11.06
CA LEU A 92 -9.33 -3.31 -12.23
C LEU A 92 -10.60 -3.89 -12.87
N GLU A 93 -11.74 -3.75 -12.22
CA GLU A 93 -13.03 -4.20 -12.78
C GLU A 93 -13.49 -3.25 -13.89
N ASN A 94 -13.97 -3.82 -14.99
CA ASN A 94 -14.40 -3.07 -16.18
C ASN A 94 -15.89 -3.27 -16.55
N ARG A 95 -16.65 -3.99 -15.71
CA ARG A 95 -18.07 -4.31 -15.98
C ARG A 95 -19.07 -3.35 -15.35
N TYR A 96 -18.60 -2.29 -14.67
CA TYR A 96 -19.51 -1.33 -14.04
C TYR A 96 -20.34 -0.59 -15.08
N THR A 97 -21.65 -0.42 -14.78
CA THR A 97 -22.54 0.48 -15.51
C THR A 97 -23.15 1.50 -14.55
N VAL A 98 -23.44 2.69 -15.06
CA VAL A 98 -24.01 3.78 -14.26
C VAL A 98 -25.41 3.42 -13.78
N GLU A 99 -26.18 2.74 -14.63
CA GLU A 99 -27.55 2.30 -14.34
C GLU A 99 -27.56 1.38 -13.11
N ARG A 100 -26.69 0.36 -13.10
CA ARG A 100 -26.60 -0.59 -11.98
C ARG A 100 -26.07 0.07 -10.71
N ILE A 101 -25.15 1.04 -10.82
CA ILE A 101 -24.68 1.79 -9.64
C ILE A 101 -25.84 2.59 -9.04
N ASN A 102 -26.65 3.25 -9.86
CA ASN A 102 -27.81 4.00 -9.35
C ASN A 102 -28.85 3.08 -8.71
N GLU A 103 -29.17 1.95 -9.34
CA GLU A 103 -30.08 0.94 -8.77
C GLU A 103 -29.64 0.47 -7.38
N TYR A 104 -28.34 0.11 -7.25
CA TYR A 104 -27.81 -0.33 -5.94
C TYR A 104 -27.68 0.81 -4.94
N LEU A 105 -27.40 2.04 -5.38
CA LEU A 105 -27.37 3.20 -4.49
C LEU A 105 -28.77 3.47 -3.91
N ASP A 106 -29.82 3.39 -4.72
CA ASP A 106 -31.22 3.49 -4.27
C ASP A 106 -31.59 2.33 -3.33
N HIS A 107 -31.13 1.12 -3.62
CA HIS A 107 -31.27 -0.03 -2.72
C HIS A 107 -30.59 0.21 -1.37
N ILE A 108 -29.34 0.69 -1.35
CA ILE A 108 -28.62 1.03 -0.12
C ILE A 108 -29.39 2.10 0.66
N CYS A 109 -29.89 3.13 -0.01
CA CYS A 109 -30.67 4.20 0.61
C CYS A 109 -31.96 3.68 1.27
N SER A 110 -32.69 2.80 0.59
CA SER A 110 -33.95 2.22 1.08
C SER A 110 -33.69 1.22 2.21
N TYR A 111 -32.74 0.30 2.03
CA TYR A 111 -32.44 -0.75 2.99
C TYR A 111 -31.91 -0.15 4.31
N ARG A 112 -30.94 0.80 4.28
CA ARG A 112 -30.44 1.45 5.48
C ARG A 112 -31.53 2.17 6.28
N ALA A 113 -32.53 2.75 5.59
CA ALA A 113 -33.64 3.43 6.23
C ALA A 113 -34.59 2.46 6.96
N SER A 114 -34.60 1.19 6.58
CA SER A 114 -35.37 0.13 7.25
C SER A 114 -34.67 -0.46 8.49
N ILE A 115 -33.40 -0.07 8.74
CA ILE A 115 -32.65 -0.57 9.89
C ILE A 115 -32.91 0.34 11.11
N ASP A 116 -33.67 -0.13 12.06
CA ASP A 116 -33.97 0.61 13.29
C ASP A 116 -32.76 0.71 14.21
N ALA A 117 -32.01 -0.40 14.39
CA ALA A 117 -30.84 -0.45 15.26
C ALA A 117 -29.73 -1.33 14.69
N VAL A 118 -28.49 -0.98 15.02
CA VAL A 118 -27.30 -1.78 14.68
C VAL A 118 -26.53 -2.16 15.94
N ASP A 119 -25.91 -3.33 15.90
CA ASP A 119 -25.02 -3.77 16.98
C ASP A 119 -23.63 -3.14 16.82
N LEU A 120 -23.19 -2.36 17.80
CA LEU A 120 -21.88 -1.72 17.84
C LEU A 120 -20.85 -2.52 18.65
N LYS A 121 -21.02 -3.85 18.77
CA LYS A 121 -20.05 -4.70 19.43
C LYS A 121 -18.76 -4.82 18.63
N SER A 122 -17.63 -4.72 19.32
CA SER A 122 -16.29 -4.92 18.76
C SER A 122 -15.32 -5.34 19.84
N GLU A 123 -14.41 -6.24 19.51
CA GLU A 123 -13.27 -6.59 20.39
C GLU A 123 -12.25 -5.44 20.49
N PHE A 124 -12.29 -4.49 19.57
CA PHE A 124 -11.42 -3.32 19.60
C PHE A 124 -11.97 -2.24 20.54
N LYS A 125 -11.40 -2.16 21.74
CA LYS A 125 -11.86 -1.28 22.84
C LYS A 125 -12.07 0.19 22.45
N THR A 126 -11.34 0.71 21.45
CA THR A 126 -11.39 2.12 21.06
C THR A 126 -12.19 2.39 19.79
N LEU A 127 -12.83 1.38 19.17
CA LEU A 127 -13.49 1.57 17.89
C LEU A 127 -14.74 2.47 18.02
N TYR A 128 -15.62 2.15 18.95
CA TYR A 128 -16.88 2.87 19.15
C TYR A 128 -16.93 3.55 20.51
N GLN A 129 -17.66 4.65 20.57
CA GLN A 129 -17.93 5.39 21.81
C GLN A 129 -18.68 4.51 22.80
N SER A 130 -18.27 4.57 24.08
CA SER A 130 -19.00 4.06 25.24
C SER A 130 -18.64 4.87 26.47
N ASP A 131 -19.49 4.87 27.49
CA ASP A 131 -19.38 5.74 28.66
C ASP A 131 -18.15 5.47 29.54
N ASP A 132 -17.64 4.21 29.49
CA ASP A 132 -16.45 3.77 30.22
C ASP A 132 -15.15 4.16 29.55
N LYS A 133 -15.15 4.71 28.31
CA LYS A 133 -13.96 4.97 27.51
C LYS A 133 -13.56 6.43 27.49
N LYS A 134 -12.25 6.67 27.56
CA LYS A 134 -11.67 8.02 27.43
C LYS A 134 -11.40 8.43 25.98
N LYS A 135 -11.31 7.46 25.07
CA LYS A 135 -10.98 7.66 23.66
C LYS A 135 -11.75 6.67 22.79
N TRP A 136 -12.25 7.15 21.64
CA TRP A 136 -12.97 6.34 20.66
C TRP A 136 -12.78 6.90 19.23
N ASN A 137 -12.82 6.01 18.25
CA ASN A 137 -12.60 6.37 16.86
C ASN A 137 -13.85 6.96 16.20
N TYR A 138 -15.04 6.51 16.62
CA TYR A 138 -16.33 7.02 16.14
C TYR A 138 -17.23 7.41 17.31
N ASN A 139 -17.86 8.57 17.20
CA ASN A 139 -19.00 8.92 18.05
C ASN A 139 -20.15 7.94 17.76
N LYS A 140 -21.06 7.74 18.73
CA LYS A 140 -22.10 6.72 18.64
C LYS A 140 -22.97 6.89 17.38
N GLU A 141 -23.50 8.07 17.12
CA GLU A 141 -24.36 8.36 15.95
C GLU A 141 -23.62 8.08 14.61
N VAL A 142 -22.36 8.49 14.52
CA VAL A 142 -21.52 8.20 13.33
C VAL A 142 -21.28 6.70 13.17
N ALA A 143 -21.01 5.98 14.27
CA ALA A 143 -20.82 4.54 14.25
C ALA A 143 -22.07 3.82 13.76
N GLU A 144 -23.25 4.21 14.26
CA GLU A 144 -24.55 3.66 13.83
C GLU A 144 -24.77 3.91 12.33
N ALA A 145 -24.54 5.15 11.86
CA ALA A 145 -24.66 5.50 10.45
C ALA A 145 -23.73 4.68 9.55
N VAL A 146 -22.46 4.52 9.94
CA VAL A 146 -21.47 3.71 9.22
C VAL A 146 -21.89 2.23 9.19
N GLN A 147 -22.39 1.69 10.29
CA GLN A 147 -22.84 0.29 10.35
C GLN A 147 -24.12 0.08 9.55
N LYS A 148 -25.09 1.00 9.53
CA LYS A 148 -26.27 0.95 8.67
C LYS A 148 -25.86 0.89 7.18
N LEU A 149 -24.92 1.75 6.75
CA LEU A 149 -24.37 1.68 5.40
C LEU A 149 -23.68 0.33 5.11
N HIS A 150 -22.86 -0.15 6.03
CA HIS A 150 -22.15 -1.40 5.89
C HIS A 150 -23.11 -2.59 5.78
N CYS A 151 -24.17 -2.63 6.60
CA CYS A 151 -25.22 -3.66 6.51
C CYS A 151 -25.96 -3.59 5.17
N ALA A 152 -26.31 -2.39 4.71
CA ALA A 152 -26.98 -2.22 3.41
C ALA A 152 -26.10 -2.65 2.24
N ILE A 153 -24.81 -2.33 2.26
CA ILE A 153 -23.85 -2.77 1.24
C ILE A 153 -23.69 -4.30 1.26
N LYS A 154 -23.64 -4.93 2.44
CA LYS A 154 -23.58 -6.39 2.57
C LYS A 154 -24.81 -7.10 2.03
N ASN A 155 -25.96 -6.43 1.99
CA ASN A 155 -27.20 -6.96 1.44
C ASN A 155 -27.27 -6.93 -0.10
N ILE A 156 -26.27 -6.36 -0.79
CA ILE A 156 -26.18 -6.40 -2.25
C ILE A 156 -25.79 -7.80 -2.70
N ASP A 157 -26.59 -8.41 -3.60
CA ASP A 157 -26.38 -9.77 -4.12
C ASP A 157 -25.14 -9.85 -5.02
N ASP A 158 -24.96 -8.85 -5.90
CA ASP A 158 -23.86 -8.79 -6.86
C ASP A 158 -22.55 -8.43 -6.16
N GLU A 159 -21.63 -9.40 -6.11
CA GLU A 159 -20.32 -9.23 -5.48
C GLU A 159 -19.53 -8.05 -6.05
N VAL A 160 -19.62 -7.80 -7.36
CA VAL A 160 -18.88 -6.74 -8.04
C VAL A 160 -19.29 -5.36 -7.52
N TYR A 161 -20.58 -5.13 -7.37
CA TYR A 161 -21.11 -3.87 -6.86
C TYR A 161 -21.01 -3.79 -5.34
N ARG A 162 -21.16 -4.90 -4.62
CA ARG A 162 -20.89 -4.96 -3.17
C ARG A 162 -19.45 -4.54 -2.85
N GLU A 163 -18.47 -5.03 -3.61
CA GLU A 163 -17.07 -4.63 -3.49
C GLU A 163 -16.86 -3.14 -3.79
N LEU A 164 -17.47 -2.62 -4.86
CA LEU A 164 -17.40 -1.20 -5.25
C LEU A 164 -17.88 -0.29 -4.12
N PHE A 165 -19.06 -0.55 -3.59
CA PHE A 165 -19.64 0.25 -2.51
C PHE A 165 -18.90 0.08 -1.18
N THR A 166 -18.28 -1.08 -0.94
CA THR A 166 -17.39 -1.28 0.22
C THR A 166 -16.17 -0.38 0.13
N VAL A 167 -15.56 -0.23 -1.06
CA VAL A 167 -14.44 0.71 -1.28
C VAL A 167 -14.90 2.16 -1.16
N ALA A 168 -16.10 2.51 -1.64
CA ALA A 168 -16.68 3.84 -1.47
C ALA A 168 -16.87 4.18 0.03
N LEU A 169 -17.39 3.23 0.80
CA LEU A 169 -17.52 3.38 2.26
C LEU A 169 -16.14 3.51 2.92
N ALA A 170 -15.19 2.61 2.60
CA ALA A 170 -13.83 2.68 3.13
C ALA A 170 -13.17 4.05 2.92
N ALA A 171 -13.40 4.66 1.75
CA ALA A 171 -12.80 5.94 1.38
C ALA A 171 -13.24 7.13 2.27
N ILE A 172 -14.43 7.06 2.86
CA ILE A 172 -14.96 8.13 3.71
C ILE A 172 -14.76 7.89 5.22
N LEU A 173 -14.39 6.65 5.64
CA LEU A 173 -14.34 6.29 7.06
C LEU A 173 -13.45 7.22 7.88
N LEU A 174 -12.27 7.56 7.34
CA LEU A 174 -11.36 8.47 8.06
C LEU A 174 -11.95 9.87 8.19
N ASP A 175 -12.64 10.36 7.16
CA ASP A 175 -13.24 11.70 7.16
C ASP A 175 -14.36 11.83 8.19
N VAL A 176 -15.17 10.78 8.33
CA VAL A 176 -16.29 10.77 9.31
C VAL A 176 -15.83 10.38 10.73
N SER A 177 -14.66 9.78 10.88
CA SER A 177 -14.11 9.39 12.18
C SER A 177 -13.52 10.57 12.96
N ASN A 178 -13.14 10.31 14.21
CA ASN A 178 -12.41 11.24 15.08
C ASN A 178 -10.90 11.28 14.77
N LEU A 179 -10.45 10.52 13.76
CA LEU A 179 -9.04 10.34 13.44
C LEU A 179 -8.62 11.08 12.16
N TYR A 180 -7.35 11.37 12.06
CA TYR A 180 -6.69 11.79 10.81
C TYR A 180 -5.36 11.09 10.65
N ARG A 181 -4.86 11.00 9.40
CA ARG A 181 -3.53 10.47 9.12
C ARG A 181 -2.46 11.51 9.44
N ASN A 182 -1.58 11.17 10.38
CA ASN A 182 -0.41 11.95 10.73
C ASN A 182 0.84 11.17 10.28
N GLY A 183 1.26 11.41 9.05
CA GLY A 183 2.24 10.54 8.39
C GLY A 183 1.69 9.12 8.24
N LYS A 184 2.39 8.13 8.79
CA LYS A 184 1.99 6.71 8.76
C LYS A 184 1.19 6.26 9.99
N CYS A 185 0.78 7.17 10.85
CA CYS A 185 0.01 6.88 12.05
C CYS A 185 -1.35 7.55 12.00
N LEU A 186 -2.29 7.02 12.78
CA LEU A 186 -3.56 7.66 13.06
C LEU A 186 -3.45 8.47 14.34
N SER A 187 -3.94 9.70 14.32
CA SER A 187 -4.00 10.61 15.46
C SER A 187 -5.42 11.17 15.60
N TYR A 188 -5.79 11.59 16.81
CA TYR A 188 -7.10 12.22 17.02
C TYR A 188 -7.12 13.66 16.49
N LYS A 189 -8.20 14.04 15.83
CA LYS A 189 -8.45 15.41 15.34
C LYS A 189 -8.52 16.38 16.53
N LYS A 190 -8.14 17.64 16.33
CA LYS A 190 -8.32 18.68 17.33
C LYS A 190 -9.82 18.86 17.61
N GLY A 191 -10.22 18.92 18.89
CA GLY A 191 -11.63 19.05 19.27
C GLY A 191 -12.51 17.86 18.90
N TRP A 192 -11.95 16.66 18.77
CA TRP A 192 -12.68 15.48 18.33
C TRP A 192 -13.83 15.06 19.25
N LYS A 193 -13.77 15.42 20.55
CA LYS A 193 -14.82 15.11 21.53
C LYS A 193 -16.07 15.95 21.34
N GLU A 194 -15.87 17.21 20.94
CA GLU A 194 -16.92 18.17 20.66
C GLU A 194 -17.45 18.10 19.23
N ARG A 195 -16.75 17.36 18.37
CA ARG A 195 -17.13 17.18 16.97
C ARG A 195 -18.22 16.11 16.88
N THR A 196 -19.38 16.54 16.44
CA THR A 196 -20.51 15.65 16.12
C THR A 196 -20.79 15.74 14.62
N LEU A 197 -20.89 14.59 13.95
CA LEU A 197 -21.50 14.48 12.63
C LEU A 197 -22.81 13.74 12.81
N THR A 198 -23.81 14.20 12.10
CA THR A 198 -25.12 13.55 12.06
C THR A 198 -25.11 12.34 11.11
N GLU A 199 -26.06 11.45 11.27
CA GLU A 199 -26.30 10.34 10.33
C GLU A 199 -26.44 10.86 8.89
N THR A 200 -27.19 11.96 8.68
CA THR A 200 -27.39 12.59 7.37
C THR A 200 -26.08 13.05 6.73
N GLU A 201 -25.16 13.64 7.51
CA GLU A 201 -23.86 14.07 7.00
C GLU A 201 -22.96 12.90 6.60
N VAL A 202 -23.02 11.78 7.32
CA VAL A 202 -22.30 10.55 6.95
C VAL A 202 -22.81 10.02 5.61
N PHE A 203 -24.12 9.96 5.44
CA PHE A 203 -24.74 9.50 4.19
C PHE A 203 -24.47 10.43 3.02
N ALA A 204 -24.53 11.75 3.25
CA ALA A 204 -24.19 12.73 2.22
C ALA A 204 -22.75 12.56 1.70
N LYS A 205 -21.80 12.30 2.60
CA LYS A 205 -20.39 12.03 2.20
C LYS A 205 -20.26 10.75 1.37
N PHE A 206 -21.00 9.70 1.74
CA PHE A 206 -21.02 8.45 0.97
C PHE A 206 -21.63 8.67 -0.41
N ASP A 207 -22.80 9.30 -0.50
CA ASP A 207 -23.47 9.61 -1.77
C ASP A 207 -22.61 10.49 -2.67
N GLN A 208 -21.99 11.54 -2.13
CA GLN A 208 -21.05 12.40 -2.86
C GLN A 208 -19.86 11.61 -3.41
N LYS A 209 -19.30 10.67 -2.63
CA LYS A 209 -18.21 9.81 -3.08
C LYS A 209 -18.61 8.97 -4.27
N VAL A 210 -19.80 8.38 -4.22
CA VAL A 210 -20.32 7.53 -5.31
C VAL A 210 -20.63 8.39 -6.54
N ARG A 211 -21.40 9.48 -6.40
CA ARG A 211 -21.88 10.27 -7.54
C ARG A 211 -20.78 11.11 -8.18
N ASN A 212 -19.95 11.79 -7.38
CA ASN A 212 -18.98 12.76 -7.89
C ASN A 212 -17.66 12.14 -8.33
N GLU A 213 -17.34 10.92 -7.88
CA GLU A 213 -16.11 10.27 -8.27
C GLU A 213 -16.35 8.97 -9.04
N LEU A 214 -17.03 7.97 -8.45
CA LEU A 214 -17.18 6.66 -9.08
C LEU A 214 -17.99 6.74 -10.38
N ILE A 215 -19.20 7.30 -10.33
CA ILE A 215 -20.07 7.43 -11.51
C ILE A 215 -19.39 8.27 -12.59
N VAL A 216 -18.81 9.42 -12.21
CA VAL A 216 -18.14 10.32 -13.16
C VAL A 216 -16.97 9.62 -13.88
N ASP A 217 -16.19 8.81 -13.17
CA ASP A 217 -15.04 8.12 -13.75
C ASP A 217 -15.48 6.97 -14.66
N ILE A 218 -16.51 6.23 -14.26
CA ILE A 218 -17.07 5.13 -15.06
C ILE A 218 -17.71 5.69 -16.36
N GLN A 219 -18.45 6.79 -16.29
CA GLN A 219 -18.99 7.47 -17.47
C GLN A 219 -17.92 7.92 -18.47
N LYS A 220 -16.76 8.36 -17.96
CA LYS A 220 -15.64 8.82 -18.79
C LYS A 220 -14.77 7.67 -19.32
N SER A 221 -14.91 6.47 -18.77
CA SER A 221 -14.14 5.30 -19.19
C SER A 221 -14.70 4.74 -20.49
N LEU A 222 -14.27 5.31 -21.60
CA LEU A 222 -14.67 4.90 -22.96
C LEU A 222 -13.87 3.69 -23.49
N CYS A 223 -12.80 3.29 -22.82
CA CYS A 223 -11.92 2.21 -23.27
C CYS A 223 -12.05 1.00 -22.35
N GLN A 224 -12.78 -0.01 -22.80
CA GLN A 224 -12.65 -1.35 -22.24
C GLN A 224 -11.33 -1.94 -22.74
N SER A 225 -10.34 -2.04 -21.87
CA SER A 225 -9.12 -2.79 -22.17
C SER A 225 -9.48 -4.25 -22.44
N PRO A 226 -8.90 -4.89 -23.48
CA PRO A 226 -9.08 -6.33 -23.71
C PRO A 226 -8.40 -7.18 -22.62
N ILE A 227 -7.51 -6.57 -21.82
CA ILE A 227 -6.78 -7.20 -20.72
C ILE A 227 -7.58 -7.00 -19.41
N ASN A 228 -7.67 -8.07 -18.63
CA ASN A 228 -8.28 -8.05 -17.31
C ASN A 228 -7.26 -8.50 -16.24
N ASN A 229 -6.49 -7.56 -15.71
CA ASN A 229 -5.48 -7.83 -14.69
C ASN A 229 -6.10 -8.19 -13.32
N LYS A 230 -7.40 -8.00 -13.13
CA LYS A 230 -8.12 -8.45 -11.93
C LYS A 230 -7.96 -9.97 -11.70
N GLN A 231 -7.90 -10.76 -12.77
CA GLN A 231 -7.71 -12.22 -12.70
C GLN A 231 -6.30 -12.63 -12.29
N LYS A 232 -5.33 -11.70 -12.36
CA LYS A 232 -3.92 -11.91 -12.01
C LYS A 232 -3.51 -11.12 -10.75
N LEU A 233 -4.47 -10.61 -10.02
CA LEU A 233 -4.28 -9.99 -8.72
C LEU A 233 -4.54 -11.03 -7.62
N PHE A 234 -3.57 -11.21 -6.72
CA PHE A 234 -3.62 -12.23 -5.67
C PHE A 234 -3.48 -11.60 -4.28
N ASN A 235 -4.39 -11.96 -3.36
CA ASN A 235 -4.25 -11.61 -1.94
C ASN A 235 -3.33 -12.62 -1.25
N MET A 236 -2.03 -12.45 -1.46
CA MET A 236 -0.98 -13.37 -1.01
C MET A 236 0.32 -12.63 -0.69
N ASP A 237 1.11 -13.23 0.19
CA ASP A 237 2.51 -12.85 0.37
C ASP A 237 3.31 -13.16 -0.90
N SER A 238 3.91 -12.13 -1.49
CA SER A 238 4.71 -12.25 -2.73
C SER A 238 5.92 -13.17 -2.57
N ARG A 239 6.47 -13.33 -1.34
CA ARG A 239 7.57 -14.27 -1.05
C ARG A 239 7.19 -15.74 -1.25
N ILE A 240 5.90 -16.03 -1.38
CA ILE A 240 5.34 -17.37 -1.62
C ILE A 240 4.58 -17.37 -2.95
N GLY A 241 3.65 -16.44 -3.13
CA GLY A 241 2.71 -16.42 -4.24
C GLY A 241 3.36 -16.31 -5.61
N ILE A 242 4.48 -15.59 -5.74
CA ILE A 242 5.20 -15.47 -7.01
C ILE A 242 5.65 -16.85 -7.53
N ASP A 243 6.18 -17.69 -6.64
CA ASP A 243 6.66 -19.04 -7.04
C ASP A 243 5.50 -19.98 -7.41
N GLU A 244 4.35 -19.83 -6.72
CA GLU A 244 3.16 -20.64 -6.95
C GLU A 244 2.35 -20.26 -8.20
N LYS A 245 2.28 -18.96 -8.52
CA LYS A 245 1.35 -18.43 -9.53
C LYS A 245 1.99 -18.09 -10.87
N ILE A 246 3.31 -18.01 -10.95
CA ILE A 246 4.03 -17.53 -12.11
C ILE A 246 5.00 -18.59 -12.63
N ALA A 247 4.93 -18.89 -13.92
CA ALA A 247 5.85 -19.80 -14.57
C ALA A 247 7.27 -19.20 -14.68
N ASP A 248 8.29 -20.04 -14.67
CA ASP A 248 9.67 -19.59 -14.84
C ASP A 248 9.88 -18.99 -16.24
N ASN A 249 10.74 -17.97 -16.34
CA ASN A 249 11.06 -17.27 -17.58
C ASN A 249 9.83 -16.76 -18.36
N SER A 250 8.81 -16.26 -17.65
CA SER A 250 7.55 -15.76 -18.23
C SER A 250 7.38 -14.25 -18.14
N ILE A 251 8.13 -13.56 -17.27
CA ILE A 251 8.01 -12.12 -16.98
C ILE A 251 9.05 -11.34 -17.79
N ASP A 252 8.61 -10.25 -18.43
CA ASP A 252 9.47 -9.34 -19.17
C ASP A 252 9.90 -8.14 -18.32
N LEU A 253 9.00 -7.65 -17.44
CA LEU A 253 9.19 -6.40 -16.72
C LEU A 253 8.65 -6.49 -15.30
N VAL A 254 9.42 -6.04 -14.34
CA VAL A 254 8.97 -5.85 -12.94
C VAL A 254 9.01 -4.37 -12.60
N ILE A 255 7.90 -3.84 -12.08
CA ILE A 255 7.81 -2.45 -11.61
C ILE A 255 7.30 -2.51 -10.18
N THR A 256 8.11 -2.09 -9.22
CA THR A 256 7.73 -2.28 -7.82
C THR A 256 8.37 -1.30 -6.85
N SER A 257 7.67 -1.07 -5.74
CA SER A 257 8.14 -0.34 -4.57
C SER A 257 7.78 -1.15 -3.32
N PRO A 258 8.72 -1.92 -2.75
CA PRO A 258 8.45 -2.66 -1.53
C PRO A 258 8.20 -1.71 -0.35
N PRO A 259 7.61 -2.17 0.75
CA PRO A 259 7.60 -1.42 2.00
C PRO A 259 9.00 -0.94 2.37
N TYR A 260 9.14 0.37 2.67
CA TYR A 260 10.46 0.94 2.99
C TYR A 260 10.90 0.57 4.40
N LEU A 261 12.21 0.50 4.58
CA LEU A 261 12.85 0.25 5.87
C LEU A 261 12.71 1.47 6.80
N ASN A 262 11.55 1.65 7.43
CA ASN A 262 11.21 2.83 8.22
C ASN A 262 10.60 2.52 9.59
N SER A 263 10.72 1.29 10.06
CA SER A 263 10.27 0.76 11.36
C SER A 263 8.75 0.83 11.63
N ARG A 264 7.96 1.36 10.72
CA ARG A 264 6.51 1.47 10.88
C ARG A 264 5.79 0.46 10.00
N ASP A 265 4.75 -0.10 10.56
CA ASP A 265 3.86 -1.00 9.86
C ASP A 265 2.90 -0.22 8.97
N TYR A 266 2.88 -0.58 7.70
CA TYR A 266 1.95 0.00 6.72
C TYR A 266 0.49 -0.36 7.03
N THR A 267 0.25 -1.47 7.73
CA THR A 267 -1.08 -1.87 8.21
C THR A 267 -1.67 -0.83 9.16
N ASP A 268 -0.84 -0.14 9.97
CA ASP A 268 -1.30 0.88 10.91
C ASP A 268 -2.01 2.06 10.22
N THR A 269 -1.61 2.38 8.98
CA THR A 269 -2.19 3.48 8.20
C THR A 269 -3.67 3.23 7.85
N TYR A 270 -4.06 1.96 7.73
CA TYR A 270 -5.40 1.52 7.31
C TYR A 270 -6.15 0.77 8.42
N MET A 271 -5.67 0.88 9.66
CA MET A 271 -6.20 0.14 10.80
C MET A 271 -7.66 0.47 11.10
N LEU A 272 -8.09 1.71 10.86
CA LEU A 272 -9.47 2.12 11.08
C LEU A 272 -10.41 1.36 10.14
N GLU A 273 -10.09 1.36 8.86
CA GLU A 273 -10.88 0.73 7.81
C GLU A 273 -10.90 -0.79 7.97
N LEU A 274 -9.73 -1.40 8.26
CA LEU A 274 -9.62 -2.85 8.49
C LEU A 274 -10.54 -3.31 9.62
N LYS A 275 -10.59 -2.59 10.72
CA LYS A 275 -11.44 -2.88 11.87
C LYS A 275 -12.92 -2.61 11.60
N THR A 276 -13.23 -1.47 10.98
CA THR A 276 -14.63 -1.04 10.77
C THR A 276 -15.36 -1.93 9.77
N LEU A 277 -14.67 -2.38 8.74
CA LEU A 277 -15.24 -3.22 7.67
C LEU A 277 -15.11 -4.72 7.94
N GLY A 278 -14.51 -5.10 9.08
CA GLY A 278 -14.41 -6.50 9.50
C GLY A 278 -13.35 -7.31 8.75
N PHE A 279 -12.37 -6.66 8.11
CA PHE A 279 -11.19 -7.36 7.56
C PHE A 279 -10.29 -7.95 8.64
N THR A 280 -10.35 -7.37 9.85
CA THR A 280 -9.78 -7.91 11.07
C THR A 280 -10.77 -7.72 12.21
N GLN A 281 -10.99 -8.77 13.01
CA GLN A 281 -11.96 -8.76 14.11
C GLN A 281 -11.30 -8.60 15.48
N ASN A 282 -10.03 -9.02 15.60
CA ASN A 282 -9.27 -9.02 16.85
C ASN A 282 -7.79 -8.70 16.64
N ASN A 283 -7.04 -8.60 17.74
CA ASN A 283 -5.61 -8.30 17.69
C ASN A 283 -4.76 -9.44 17.15
N ASP A 284 -5.21 -10.69 17.25
CA ASP A 284 -4.47 -11.84 16.73
C ASP A 284 -4.51 -11.87 15.20
N GLU A 285 -5.65 -11.54 14.62
CA GLU A 285 -5.78 -11.39 13.15
C GLU A 285 -4.92 -10.23 12.62
N ILE A 286 -4.86 -9.11 13.33
CA ILE A 286 -3.95 -8.00 13.00
C ILE A 286 -2.49 -8.47 13.07
N ARG A 287 -2.13 -9.23 14.10
CA ARG A 287 -0.79 -9.80 14.24
C ARG A 287 -0.47 -10.74 13.09
N HIS A 288 -1.38 -11.64 12.74
CA HIS A 288 -1.22 -12.55 11.61
C HIS A 288 -1.02 -11.82 10.29
N LEU A 289 -1.81 -10.76 10.02
CA LEU A 289 -1.62 -9.91 8.85
C LEU A 289 -0.22 -9.28 8.81
N ARG A 290 0.27 -8.78 9.95
CA ARG A 290 1.62 -8.20 10.07
C ARG A 290 2.74 -9.22 9.81
N GLU A 291 2.53 -10.48 10.18
CA GLU A 291 3.50 -11.56 9.94
C GLU A 291 3.66 -11.89 8.45
N GLN A 292 2.64 -11.58 7.64
CA GLN A 292 2.67 -11.74 6.17
C GLN A 292 3.33 -10.57 5.44
N THR A 293 3.51 -9.41 6.08
CA THR A 293 4.18 -8.26 5.46
C THR A 293 5.70 -8.44 5.44
N LEU A 294 6.41 -7.64 4.63
CA LEU A 294 7.86 -7.56 4.72
C LEU A 294 8.28 -7.09 6.12
N ARG A 295 9.40 -7.62 6.62
CA ARG A 295 9.94 -7.32 7.95
C ARG A 295 10.57 -5.94 8.04
N SER A 296 9.82 -4.92 7.62
CA SER A 296 10.23 -3.49 7.62
C SER A 296 9.80 -2.72 8.87
N HIS A 297 9.19 -3.39 9.86
CA HIS A 297 8.59 -2.77 11.05
C HIS A 297 8.95 -3.54 12.35
N VAL A 298 8.76 -2.88 13.49
CA VAL A 298 9.14 -3.41 14.83
C VAL A 298 7.94 -3.88 15.66
N GLN A 299 6.74 -3.93 15.11
CA GLN A 299 5.53 -4.36 15.80
C GLN A 299 5.53 -5.88 16.09
N ILE A 300 6.26 -6.63 15.29
CA ILE A 300 6.51 -8.06 15.54
C ILE A 300 7.95 -8.24 16.02
N LYS A 301 8.14 -8.98 17.12
CA LYS A 301 9.46 -9.40 17.59
C LYS A 301 9.82 -10.72 16.92
N TRP A 302 10.63 -10.63 15.90
CA TRP A 302 11.07 -11.80 15.13
C TRP A 302 12.13 -12.59 15.91
N LYS A 303 11.97 -13.92 15.97
CA LYS A 303 12.94 -14.84 16.57
C LYS A 303 13.96 -15.35 15.55
N ASP A 304 13.73 -15.09 14.28
CA ASP A 304 14.57 -15.51 13.16
C ASP A 304 15.95 -14.83 13.26
N LYS A 305 17.03 -15.62 13.13
CA LYS A 305 18.42 -15.15 13.14
C LYS A 305 19.08 -15.21 11.77
N ALA A 306 18.32 -15.46 10.71
CA ALA A 306 18.84 -15.46 9.35
C ALA A 306 19.57 -14.15 9.03
N CYS A 307 20.68 -14.25 8.34
CA CYS A 307 21.48 -13.15 7.84
C CYS A 307 22.00 -13.50 6.45
N ILE A 308 22.15 -12.50 5.60
CA ILE A 308 22.75 -12.68 4.28
C ILE A 308 24.22 -12.31 4.32
N ASP A 309 25.03 -13.00 3.52
CA ASP A 309 26.44 -12.63 3.34
C ASP A 309 26.56 -11.51 2.32
N ASN A 310 26.54 -10.28 2.82
CA ASN A 310 26.67 -9.06 2.03
C ASN A 310 27.57 -8.06 2.78
N ARG A 311 28.67 -7.64 2.14
CA ARG A 311 29.68 -6.77 2.78
C ARG A 311 29.11 -5.42 3.21
N TYR A 312 28.25 -4.80 2.40
CA TYR A 312 27.66 -3.49 2.71
C TYR A 312 26.70 -3.60 3.90
N LEU A 313 25.87 -4.66 3.94
CA LEU A 313 24.98 -4.90 5.06
C LEU A 313 25.76 -5.19 6.34
N ARG A 314 26.81 -6.01 6.28
CA ARG A 314 27.64 -6.35 7.44
C ARG A 314 28.25 -5.09 8.05
N SER A 315 28.94 -4.24 7.26
CA SER A 315 29.50 -2.96 7.71
C SER A 315 28.42 -2.06 8.35
N THR A 316 27.25 -1.96 7.71
CA THR A 316 26.13 -1.16 8.24
C THR A 316 25.61 -1.69 9.57
N LEU A 317 25.51 -3.02 9.75
CA LEU A 317 25.05 -3.62 11.00
C LEU A 317 26.08 -3.39 12.14
N GLU A 318 27.38 -3.52 11.86
CA GLU A 318 28.46 -3.24 12.82
C GLU A 318 28.45 -1.77 13.29
N GLU A 319 28.25 -0.82 12.36
CA GLU A 319 28.09 0.60 12.67
C GLU A 319 26.85 0.85 13.53
N LEU A 320 25.72 0.24 13.20
CA LEU A 320 24.47 0.35 13.96
C LEU A 320 24.61 -0.23 15.37
N GLU A 321 25.26 -1.38 15.54
CA GLU A 321 25.53 -1.98 16.84
C GLU A 321 26.40 -1.04 17.69
N THR A 322 27.46 -0.47 17.10
CA THR A 322 28.37 0.46 17.78
C THR A 322 27.63 1.74 18.18
N ALA A 323 26.83 2.31 17.29
CA ALA A 323 26.04 3.51 17.56
C ALA A 323 24.94 3.25 18.60
N SER A 324 24.33 2.08 18.57
CA SER A 324 23.26 1.69 19.49
C SER A 324 23.72 1.63 20.94
N ARG A 325 24.97 1.27 21.19
CA ARG A 325 25.57 1.25 22.54
C ARG A 325 25.76 2.66 23.13
N LYS A 326 25.85 3.67 22.28
CA LYS A 326 26.10 5.07 22.67
C LYS A 326 24.81 5.92 22.75
N THR A 327 23.67 5.38 22.30
CA THR A 327 22.42 6.13 22.18
C THR A 327 21.29 5.38 22.92
N LYS A 328 20.39 6.12 23.59
CA LYS A 328 19.21 5.53 24.19
C LYS A 328 18.32 4.93 23.09
N ILE A 329 18.25 3.62 23.03
CA ILE A 329 17.47 2.87 22.03
C ILE A 329 16.00 2.90 22.45
N TRP A 330 15.12 3.36 21.57
CA TRP A 330 13.67 3.32 21.80
C TRP A 330 13.05 1.94 21.51
N ASN A 331 13.71 1.09 20.72
CA ASN A 331 13.30 -0.28 20.45
C ASN A 331 14.52 -1.17 20.08
N ASN A 332 14.75 -2.21 20.86
CA ASN A 332 15.87 -3.14 20.68
C ASN A 332 15.74 -4.02 19.43
N SER A 333 14.57 -4.10 18.81
CA SER A 333 14.32 -4.92 17.61
C SER A 333 14.71 -4.23 16.31
N ILE A 334 15.21 -2.99 16.33
CA ILE A 334 15.53 -2.24 15.10
C ILE A 334 16.62 -2.92 14.29
N ILE A 335 17.70 -3.38 14.93
CA ILE A 335 18.83 -4.02 14.22
C ILE A 335 18.38 -5.34 13.60
N ASP A 336 17.60 -6.15 14.34
CA ASP A 336 17.02 -7.38 13.82
C ASP A 336 16.06 -7.13 12.65
N MET A 337 15.21 -6.10 12.75
CA MET A 337 14.34 -5.66 11.67
C MET A 337 15.14 -5.32 10.41
N ILE A 338 16.22 -4.52 10.53
CA ILE A 338 17.07 -4.14 9.40
C ILE A 338 17.70 -5.37 8.75
N ARG A 339 18.27 -6.26 9.55
CA ARG A 339 18.89 -7.50 9.09
C ARG A 339 17.88 -8.37 8.34
N LEU A 340 16.69 -8.58 8.91
CA LEU A 340 15.66 -9.44 8.36
C LEU A 340 14.94 -8.83 7.14
N TYR A 341 14.86 -7.50 7.06
CA TYR A 341 14.37 -6.81 5.87
C TYR A 341 15.19 -7.19 4.63
N PHE A 342 16.52 -7.17 4.74
CA PHE A 342 17.37 -7.51 3.60
C PHE A 342 17.35 -9.03 3.27
N VAL A 343 17.09 -9.88 4.26
CA VAL A 343 16.80 -11.31 4.02
C VAL A 343 15.53 -11.47 3.16
N ASP A 344 14.48 -10.71 3.47
CA ASP A 344 13.25 -10.73 2.66
C ASP A 344 13.48 -10.18 1.25
N ILE A 345 14.23 -9.10 1.11
CA ILE A 345 14.59 -8.53 -0.22
C ILE A 345 15.39 -9.54 -1.04
N GLN A 346 16.36 -10.23 -0.44
CA GLN A 346 17.10 -11.29 -1.14
C GLN A 346 16.17 -12.39 -1.63
N LYS A 347 15.26 -12.85 -0.77
CA LYS A 347 14.27 -13.89 -1.14
C LYS A 347 13.43 -13.44 -2.33
N ILE A 348 12.97 -12.20 -2.35
CA ILE A 348 12.19 -11.63 -3.45
C ILE A 348 13.03 -11.58 -4.75
N PHE A 349 14.26 -11.06 -4.71
CA PHE A 349 15.11 -11.03 -5.91
C PHE A 349 15.39 -12.44 -6.44
N LYS A 350 15.69 -13.39 -5.56
CA LYS A 350 15.93 -14.79 -5.94
C LYS A 350 14.73 -15.43 -6.65
N ILE A 351 13.52 -15.19 -6.15
CA ILE A 351 12.28 -15.71 -6.76
C ILE A 351 12.03 -15.03 -8.11
N ILE A 352 12.12 -13.70 -8.16
CA ILE A 352 11.89 -12.93 -9.38
C ILE A 352 12.91 -13.32 -10.46
N TYR A 353 14.17 -13.60 -10.10
CA TYR A 353 15.18 -14.00 -11.07
C TYR A 353 14.77 -15.25 -11.86
N LYS A 354 14.14 -16.23 -11.20
CA LYS A 354 13.63 -17.44 -11.88
C LYS A 354 12.50 -17.09 -12.86
N LYS A 355 11.63 -16.17 -12.48
CA LYS A 355 10.44 -15.80 -13.27
C LYS A 355 10.75 -14.86 -14.44
N LEU A 356 11.82 -14.06 -14.33
CA LEU A 356 12.24 -13.14 -15.36
C LEU A 356 12.81 -13.88 -16.57
N LYS A 357 12.45 -13.45 -17.77
CA LYS A 357 13.08 -13.83 -19.02
C LYS A 357 14.50 -13.27 -19.10
N LYS A 358 15.36 -13.87 -19.90
CA LYS A 358 16.68 -13.31 -20.23
C LYS A 358 16.51 -11.93 -20.89
N GLY A 359 17.22 -10.91 -20.38
CA GLY A 359 17.06 -9.49 -20.77
C GLY A 359 15.85 -8.80 -20.14
N GLY A 360 15.07 -9.50 -19.32
CA GLY A 360 13.99 -8.91 -18.54
C GLY A 360 14.51 -7.91 -17.51
N LYS A 361 13.72 -6.87 -17.21
CA LYS A 361 14.15 -5.73 -16.39
C LYS A 361 13.33 -5.58 -15.12
N ILE A 362 13.95 -5.03 -14.07
CA ILE A 362 13.29 -4.61 -12.83
C ILE A 362 13.52 -3.12 -12.63
N TYR A 363 12.45 -2.40 -12.35
CA TYR A 363 12.43 -1.04 -11.82
C TYR A 363 12.06 -1.12 -10.34
N PHE A 364 13.07 -1.12 -9.48
CA PHE A 364 12.94 -1.34 -8.04
C PHE A 364 13.10 -0.02 -7.29
N ASN A 365 11.99 0.55 -6.82
CA ASN A 365 11.98 1.84 -6.13
C ASN A 365 12.10 1.68 -4.62
N VAL A 366 13.16 2.24 -4.02
CA VAL A 366 13.37 2.26 -2.57
C VAL A 366 13.99 3.56 -2.11
N SER A 367 13.94 3.83 -0.81
CA SER A 367 14.68 4.94 -0.21
C SER A 367 15.73 4.45 0.78
N ASN A 368 16.80 5.20 0.91
CA ASN A 368 17.72 5.08 2.03
C ASN A 368 16.99 5.33 3.35
N SER A 369 17.54 4.82 4.44
CA SER A 369 17.01 4.95 5.80
C SER A 369 18.07 5.40 6.77
N ALA A 370 17.69 5.80 7.98
CA ALA A 370 18.62 6.19 9.02
C ALA A 370 18.12 5.77 10.40
N TYR A 371 19.03 5.18 11.19
CA TYR A 371 18.81 4.83 12.59
C TYR A 371 20.04 5.12 13.40
N PHE A 372 19.90 5.61 14.63
CA PHE A 372 21.01 5.91 15.54
C PHE A 372 22.09 6.82 14.92
N ASN A 373 21.69 7.73 14.05
CA ASN A 373 22.57 8.60 13.27
C ASN A 373 23.49 7.86 12.27
N VAL A 374 23.20 6.62 11.95
CA VAL A 374 23.84 5.82 10.90
C VAL A 374 22.95 5.82 9.67
N LEU A 375 23.53 6.19 8.52
CA LEU A 375 22.87 6.09 7.22
C LEU A 375 22.86 4.63 6.75
N ILE A 376 21.69 4.11 6.44
CA ILE A 376 21.56 2.82 5.78
C ILE A 376 21.38 3.09 4.28
N ASN A 377 22.41 2.80 3.50
CA ASN A 377 22.37 2.96 2.05
C ASN A 377 21.60 1.80 1.42
N THR A 378 20.26 1.82 1.61
CA THR A 378 19.35 0.76 1.13
C THR A 378 19.49 0.54 -0.37
N LEU A 379 19.71 1.61 -1.15
CA LEU A 379 19.90 1.52 -2.60
C LEU A 379 21.12 0.64 -2.96
N GLU A 380 22.27 0.88 -2.36
CA GLU A 380 23.48 0.11 -2.66
C GLU A 380 23.44 -1.30 -2.08
N ILE A 381 22.85 -1.47 -0.89
CA ILE A 381 22.68 -2.79 -0.30
C ILE A 381 21.76 -3.64 -1.19
N CYS A 382 20.61 -3.12 -1.63
CA CYS A 382 19.71 -3.83 -2.54
C CYS A 382 20.36 -4.11 -3.90
N ALA A 383 21.10 -3.17 -4.46
CA ALA A 383 21.84 -3.38 -5.70
C ALA A 383 22.87 -4.51 -5.57
N SER A 384 23.63 -4.52 -4.48
CA SER A 384 24.62 -5.58 -4.20
C SER A 384 23.97 -6.94 -3.93
N ILE A 385 22.83 -6.99 -3.29
CA ILE A 385 22.05 -8.23 -3.11
C ILE A 385 21.59 -8.75 -4.47
N ALA A 386 21.07 -7.86 -5.33
CA ALA A 386 20.63 -8.25 -6.67
C ALA A 386 21.78 -8.81 -7.53
N GLU A 387 22.98 -8.21 -7.48
CA GLU A 387 24.17 -8.76 -8.14
C GLU A 387 24.52 -10.16 -7.62
N GLY A 388 24.42 -10.37 -6.32
CA GLY A 388 24.62 -11.68 -5.70
C GLY A 388 23.63 -12.75 -6.17
N GLU A 389 22.42 -12.35 -6.58
CA GLU A 389 21.40 -13.24 -7.17
C GLU A 389 21.50 -13.37 -8.71
N GLY A 390 22.50 -12.75 -9.34
CA GLY A 390 22.80 -12.90 -10.77
C GLY A 390 22.33 -11.77 -11.68
N TYR A 391 21.75 -10.69 -11.12
CA TYR A 391 21.34 -9.52 -11.91
C TYR A 391 22.52 -8.64 -12.29
N THR A 392 22.39 -7.97 -13.43
CA THR A 392 23.24 -6.84 -13.80
C THR A 392 22.59 -5.54 -13.34
N VAL A 393 23.28 -4.76 -12.49
CA VAL A 393 22.83 -3.42 -12.09
C VAL A 393 23.19 -2.44 -13.22
N LYS A 394 22.20 -1.95 -13.94
CA LYS A 394 22.42 -1.00 -15.06
C LYS A 394 22.71 0.40 -14.57
N GLU A 395 21.89 0.90 -13.65
CA GLU A 395 22.02 2.22 -13.01
C GLU A 395 21.12 2.35 -11.79
N ILE A 396 21.39 3.36 -10.95
CA ILE A 396 20.52 3.84 -9.88
C ILE A 396 20.06 5.25 -10.25
N ARG A 397 18.78 5.44 -10.52
CA ARG A 397 18.17 6.73 -10.83
C ARG A 397 17.83 7.47 -9.55
N LYS A 398 18.44 8.64 -9.31
CA LYS A 398 18.11 9.48 -8.16
C LYS A 398 16.75 10.15 -8.40
N ALA A 399 15.75 9.83 -7.59
CA ALA A 399 14.39 10.30 -7.80
C ALA A 399 14.05 11.56 -7.00
N ARG A 400 14.30 11.56 -5.70
CA ARG A 400 14.06 12.71 -4.80
C ARG A 400 14.76 12.53 -3.46
N ASN A 401 14.85 13.64 -2.71
CA ASN A 401 15.32 13.65 -1.32
C ASN A 401 14.13 13.65 -0.36
N LEU A 402 14.11 12.71 0.56
CA LEU A 402 13.14 12.62 1.65
C LEU A 402 13.69 13.28 2.91
N LYS A 403 12.79 13.83 3.73
CA LYS A 403 13.15 14.39 5.03
C LYS A 403 13.49 13.27 6.01
N THR A 404 14.56 13.44 6.74
CA THR A 404 14.89 12.59 7.90
C THR A 404 13.97 12.87 9.08
N SER A 405 13.89 11.92 10.01
CA SER A 405 13.17 12.16 11.26
C SER A 405 13.84 13.27 12.08
N PRO A 406 13.10 13.98 12.94
CA PRO A 406 13.68 15.04 13.78
C PRO A 406 14.87 14.57 14.62
N GLN A 407 14.94 13.29 14.98
CA GLN A 407 16.01 12.69 15.78
C GLN A 407 17.31 12.49 15.01
N GLN A 408 17.26 12.49 13.66
CA GLN A 408 18.42 12.20 12.79
C GLN A 408 18.89 13.42 11.98
N LYS A 409 18.04 14.46 11.87
CA LYS A 409 18.21 15.59 10.92
C LYS A 409 19.49 16.40 11.09
N ASP A 410 20.06 16.40 12.28
CA ASP A 410 21.26 17.21 12.57
C ASP A 410 22.52 16.57 11.95
N ILE A 411 22.54 15.24 11.79
CA ILE A 411 23.65 14.49 11.19
C ILE A 411 23.31 14.08 9.75
N ILE A 412 22.09 13.56 9.53
CA ILE A 412 21.65 13.08 8.22
C ILE A 412 20.56 14.01 7.70
N LYS A 413 20.92 14.94 6.82
CA LYS A 413 20.04 16.02 6.35
C LYS A 413 18.88 15.51 5.47
N SER A 414 19.12 14.50 4.65
CA SER A 414 18.14 13.94 3.72
C SER A 414 18.43 12.48 3.42
N LEU A 415 17.40 11.76 2.98
CA LEU A 415 17.46 10.37 2.53
C LEU A 415 17.15 10.31 1.04
N LEU A 416 18.05 9.72 0.26
CA LEU A 416 17.83 9.56 -1.17
C LEU A 416 16.77 8.45 -1.41
N GLU A 417 15.75 8.78 -2.18
CA GLU A 417 14.86 7.81 -2.83
C GLU A 417 15.29 7.66 -4.28
N GLY A 418 15.34 6.43 -4.77
CA GLY A 418 15.80 6.14 -6.12
C GLY A 418 15.23 4.84 -6.67
N VAL A 419 15.40 4.68 -7.98
CA VAL A 419 14.98 3.49 -8.72
C VAL A 419 16.23 2.74 -9.19
N ILE A 420 16.39 1.51 -8.71
CA ILE A 420 17.45 0.60 -9.16
C ILE A 420 16.97 -0.11 -10.42
N ILE A 421 17.71 0.03 -11.51
CA ILE A 421 17.42 -0.66 -12.77
C ILE A 421 18.29 -1.93 -12.84
N LEU A 422 17.62 -3.08 -12.79
CA LEU A 422 18.25 -4.40 -12.86
C LEU A 422 17.86 -5.09 -14.17
N GLU A 423 18.74 -5.97 -14.65
CA GLU A 423 18.51 -6.81 -15.84
C GLU A 423 19.01 -8.23 -15.57
N LYS A 424 18.23 -9.24 -15.99
CA LYS A 424 18.63 -10.66 -15.93
C LYS A 424 19.50 -11.05 -17.12
#